data_e3da9a71b03e2a64786d27e6c396315e
#
_entry.id   e3da9a71b03e2a64786d27e6c396315e
#
_cell.length_a   1.000
_cell.length_b   1.000
_cell.length_c   1.000
_cell.angle_alpha   90.00
_cell.angle_beta   90.00
_cell.angle_gamma   90.00
#
_symmetry.space_group_name_H-M   'P 1'
#
loop_
_entity.id
_entity.type
_entity.pdbx_description
1 polymer ?
#
loop_
_entity_poly.entity_id
_entity_poly.type
_entity_poly.pdbx_seq_one_letter_code
_entity_poly.pdbx_strand_id
1 'polypeptide(L)'
;MKKITKRQFEIMSFIRDYIGKNAISPTLYDIAEYFAIKPATAAAHIGALERKRVIVRQKGRRRSIRPVGMGAGLPQKSPVCIPFYLRNNGISGAPASYYHVDSSLLPENVRAKDLFAVRSGLFGGMPSEVSPGDILIVWTRPGRLHPGMLVLEQSDASTVCRQIMTDADPGPGVMGQVIALLHTFH
;
A
#
# COMPACT_ATOMS: atom_id res chain seq x y z
N MET A 1 -8.84 1.17 -35.13
CA MET A 1 -8.97 1.84 -33.77
C MET A 1 -9.85 3.07 -33.91
N LYS A 2 -10.92 3.22 -33.12
CA LYS A 2 -11.76 4.44 -33.17
C LYS A 2 -10.98 5.62 -32.58
N LYS A 3 -10.81 6.70 -33.35
CA LYS A 3 -10.04 7.89 -33.00
C LYS A 3 -10.58 8.55 -31.73
N ILE A 4 -9.71 8.91 -30.78
CA ILE A 4 -10.05 9.64 -29.57
C ILE A 4 -10.24 11.11 -29.96
N THR A 5 -11.32 11.79 -29.47
CA THR A 5 -11.53 13.22 -29.70
C THR A 5 -10.60 14.03 -28.81
N LYS A 6 -10.36 15.31 -29.16
CA LYS A 6 -9.56 16.24 -28.35
C LYS A 6 -10.03 16.29 -26.91
N ARG A 7 -11.35 16.41 -26.67
CA ARG A 7 -11.92 16.44 -25.31
C ARG A 7 -11.74 15.15 -24.54
N GLN A 8 -11.83 14.00 -25.23
CA GLN A 8 -11.55 12.70 -24.62
C GLN A 8 -10.08 12.53 -24.25
N PHE A 9 -9.16 13.07 -25.05
CA PHE A 9 -7.74 13.09 -24.75
C PHE A 9 -7.43 13.92 -23.52
N GLU A 10 -8.00 15.14 -23.43
CA GLU A 10 -7.87 16.02 -22.26
C GLU A 10 -8.35 15.34 -20.97
N ILE A 11 -9.53 14.69 -21.00
CA ILE A 11 -10.08 13.94 -19.86
C ILE A 11 -9.15 12.78 -19.48
N MET A 12 -8.58 12.06 -20.45
CA MET A 12 -7.65 10.97 -20.19
C MET A 12 -6.35 11.47 -19.56
N SER A 13 -5.81 12.61 -20.02
CA SER A 13 -4.63 13.25 -19.42
C SER A 13 -4.92 13.67 -17.97
N PHE A 14 -6.04 14.33 -17.72
CA PHE A 14 -6.46 14.67 -16.36
C PHE A 14 -6.51 13.44 -15.44
N ILE A 15 -7.12 12.33 -15.90
CA ILE A 15 -7.20 11.10 -15.10
C ILE A 15 -5.79 10.58 -14.74
N ARG A 16 -4.84 10.62 -15.69
CA ARG A 16 -3.45 10.23 -15.44
C ARG A 16 -2.77 11.11 -14.41
N ASP A 17 -2.88 12.42 -14.59
CA ASP A 17 -2.26 13.41 -13.70
C ASP A 17 -2.86 13.34 -12.29
N TYR A 18 -4.19 13.15 -12.20
CA TYR A 18 -4.88 13.02 -10.93
C TYR A 18 -4.42 11.77 -10.17
N ILE A 19 -4.30 10.63 -10.86
CA ILE A 19 -3.80 9.38 -10.26
C ILE A 19 -2.34 9.54 -9.85
N GLY A 20 -1.51 10.18 -10.68
CA GLY A 20 -0.11 10.43 -10.35
C GLY A 20 0.10 11.30 -9.12
N LYS A 21 -0.76 12.33 -8.94
CA LYS A 21 -0.66 13.26 -7.81
C LYS A 21 -1.29 12.73 -6.52
N ASN A 22 -2.40 12.00 -6.63
CA ASN A 22 -3.23 11.63 -5.48
C ASN A 22 -3.15 10.14 -5.12
N ALA A 23 -2.46 9.32 -5.93
CA ALA A 23 -2.40 7.86 -5.82
C ALA A 23 -3.77 7.15 -5.84
N ILE A 24 -4.85 7.87 -6.18
CA ILE A 24 -6.21 7.36 -6.27
C ILE A 24 -6.87 7.83 -7.57
N SER A 25 -7.83 7.05 -8.07
CA SER A 25 -8.60 7.40 -9.25
C SER A 25 -9.60 8.54 -8.96
N PRO A 26 -9.80 9.50 -9.89
CA PRO A 26 -10.83 10.50 -9.76
C PRO A 26 -12.24 9.89 -9.82
N THR A 27 -13.22 10.56 -9.22
CA THR A 27 -14.64 10.29 -9.40
C THR A 27 -15.17 11.00 -10.65
N LEU A 28 -16.39 10.67 -11.06
CA LEU A 28 -17.09 11.45 -12.11
C LEU A 28 -17.33 12.91 -11.70
N TYR A 29 -17.50 13.19 -10.42
CA TYR A 29 -17.67 14.55 -9.90
C TYR A 29 -16.37 15.34 -9.98
N ASP A 30 -15.23 14.74 -9.59
CA ASP A 30 -13.90 15.37 -9.71
C ASP A 30 -13.60 15.75 -11.17
N ILE A 31 -13.97 14.88 -12.13
CA ILE A 31 -13.83 15.15 -13.57
C ILE A 31 -14.79 16.28 -14.02
N ALA A 32 -16.05 16.21 -13.58
CA ALA A 32 -17.06 17.20 -13.94
C ALA A 32 -16.69 18.60 -13.45
N GLU A 33 -16.22 18.70 -12.22
CA GLU A 33 -15.76 19.94 -11.59
C GLU A 33 -14.55 20.53 -12.33
N TYR A 34 -13.50 19.72 -12.54
CA TYR A 34 -12.28 20.18 -13.22
C TYR A 34 -12.55 20.73 -14.62
N PHE A 35 -13.46 20.08 -15.37
CA PHE A 35 -13.78 20.49 -16.74
C PHE A 35 -14.97 21.46 -16.85
N ALA A 36 -15.55 21.89 -15.74
CA ALA A 36 -16.74 22.72 -15.65
C ALA A 36 -17.92 22.18 -16.52
N ILE A 37 -18.15 20.87 -16.46
CA ILE A 37 -19.23 20.17 -17.18
C ILE A 37 -20.18 19.45 -16.21
N LYS A 38 -21.38 19.11 -16.69
CA LYS A 38 -22.32 18.32 -15.87
C LYS A 38 -21.80 16.89 -15.63
N PRO A 39 -22.05 16.28 -14.46
CA PRO A 39 -21.65 14.90 -14.18
C PRO A 39 -22.13 13.88 -15.22
N ALA A 40 -23.33 14.09 -15.79
CA ALA A 40 -23.84 13.26 -16.87
C ALA A 40 -22.98 13.36 -18.15
N THR A 41 -22.46 14.55 -18.47
CA THR A 41 -21.54 14.75 -19.61
C THR A 41 -20.20 14.08 -19.36
N ALA A 42 -19.66 14.20 -18.15
CA ALA A 42 -18.44 13.46 -17.75
C ALA A 42 -18.66 11.95 -17.88
N ALA A 43 -19.79 11.42 -17.40
CA ALA A 43 -20.15 10.02 -17.52
C ALA A 43 -20.24 9.57 -18.99
N ALA A 44 -20.79 10.40 -19.89
CA ALA A 44 -20.85 10.10 -21.33
C ALA A 44 -19.45 9.98 -21.96
N HIS A 45 -18.52 10.91 -21.62
CA HIS A 45 -17.15 10.85 -22.11
C HIS A 45 -16.41 9.60 -21.56
N ILE A 46 -16.57 9.30 -20.27
CA ILE A 46 -16.00 8.10 -19.66
C ILE A 46 -16.55 6.83 -20.33
N GLY A 47 -17.86 6.73 -20.54
CA GLY A 47 -18.47 5.61 -21.25
C GLY A 47 -17.97 5.46 -22.70
N ALA A 48 -17.70 6.57 -23.38
CA ALA A 48 -17.13 6.56 -24.72
C ALA A 48 -15.67 6.07 -24.74
N LEU A 49 -14.84 6.49 -23.76
CA LEU A 49 -13.46 6.03 -23.58
C LEU A 49 -13.41 4.55 -23.21
N GLU A 50 -14.33 4.07 -22.38
CA GLU A 50 -14.47 2.65 -22.01
C GLU A 50 -14.81 1.79 -23.24
N ARG A 51 -15.79 2.20 -24.08
CA ARG A 51 -16.11 1.53 -25.37
C ARG A 51 -14.93 1.50 -26.35
N LYS A 52 -14.05 2.50 -26.28
CA LYS A 52 -12.81 2.54 -27.09
C LYS A 52 -11.67 1.75 -26.46
N ARG A 53 -11.89 1.12 -25.31
CA ARG A 53 -10.90 0.33 -24.55
C ARG A 53 -9.64 1.12 -24.19
N VAL A 54 -9.75 2.43 -23.97
CA VAL A 54 -8.64 3.27 -23.50
C VAL A 54 -8.68 3.52 -22.01
N ILE A 55 -9.83 3.26 -21.38
CA ILE A 55 -10.00 3.19 -19.94
C ILE A 55 -10.78 1.93 -19.55
N VAL A 56 -10.62 1.54 -18.30
CA VAL A 56 -11.43 0.51 -17.63
C VAL A 56 -12.03 1.10 -16.36
N ARG A 57 -13.22 0.63 -15.97
CA ARG A 57 -13.83 0.93 -14.67
C ARG A 57 -14.61 -0.26 -14.14
N GLN A 58 -14.72 -0.38 -12.83
CA GLN A 58 -15.61 -1.35 -12.19
C GLN A 58 -16.98 -0.70 -11.95
N LYS A 59 -18.03 -1.27 -12.56
CA LYS A 59 -19.41 -0.82 -12.33
C LYS A 59 -19.77 -0.92 -10.84
N GLY A 60 -20.43 0.09 -10.30
CA GLY A 60 -20.82 0.13 -8.88
C GLY A 60 -19.71 0.51 -7.89
N ARG A 61 -18.46 0.60 -8.31
CA ARG A 61 -17.35 0.99 -7.44
C ARG A 61 -16.90 2.43 -7.71
N ARG A 62 -16.87 3.26 -6.68
CA ARG A 62 -16.30 4.60 -6.76
C ARG A 62 -14.78 4.51 -6.97
N ARG A 63 -14.17 5.55 -7.57
CA ARG A 63 -12.72 5.69 -7.79
C ARG A 63 -12.09 4.47 -8.50
N SER A 64 -12.79 3.99 -9.56
CA SER A 64 -12.37 2.80 -10.31
C SER A 64 -11.99 3.08 -11.77
N ILE A 65 -11.95 4.36 -12.18
CA ILE A 65 -11.66 4.79 -13.54
C ILE A 65 -10.15 4.76 -13.76
N ARG A 66 -9.65 3.97 -14.74
CA ARG A 66 -8.22 3.84 -15.03
C ARG A 66 -7.93 3.81 -16.52
N PRO A 67 -6.86 4.47 -17.00
CA PRO A 67 -6.36 4.30 -18.36
C PRO A 67 -5.87 2.86 -18.60
N VAL A 68 -6.19 2.30 -19.77
CA VAL A 68 -5.60 1.04 -20.23
C VAL A 68 -4.13 1.29 -20.59
N GLY A 69 -3.24 0.42 -20.10
CA GLY A 69 -1.79 0.58 -20.28
C GLY A 69 -1.09 1.39 -19.19
N MET A 70 -1.80 2.05 -18.26
CA MET A 70 -1.27 2.40 -16.97
C MET A 70 -1.37 1.17 -16.06
N GLY A 71 -0.38 0.28 -16.13
CA GLY A 71 -0.27 -0.88 -15.25
C GLY A 71 -1.56 -1.71 -15.17
N ALA A 72 -1.94 -2.38 -16.27
CA ALA A 72 -2.86 -3.52 -16.21
C ALA A 72 -2.18 -4.72 -15.51
N GLY A 73 -1.45 -4.46 -14.46
CA GLY A 73 -0.65 -5.44 -13.75
C GLY A 73 -0.68 -5.35 -12.24
N LEU A 74 -1.20 -4.25 -11.70
CA LEU A 74 -1.41 -4.23 -10.27
C LEU A 74 -2.91 -4.08 -10.01
N PRO A 75 -3.59 -5.07 -9.43
CA PRO A 75 -4.83 -4.79 -8.73
C PRO A 75 -4.44 -3.71 -7.71
N GLN A 76 -4.93 -2.47 -7.89
CA GLN A 76 -4.88 -1.53 -6.78
C GLN A 76 -5.83 -2.11 -5.73
N LYS A 77 -5.29 -3.00 -4.97
CA LYS A 77 -5.82 -3.30 -3.67
C LYS A 77 -5.79 -1.96 -2.96
N SER A 78 -6.89 -1.53 -2.38
CA SER A 78 -6.97 -0.26 -1.64
C SER A 78 -5.79 -0.16 -0.69
N PRO A 79 -5.18 1.03 -0.52
CA PRO A 79 -4.09 1.18 0.42
C PRO A 79 -4.54 0.60 1.76
N VAL A 80 -3.71 -0.27 2.30
CA VAL A 80 -3.94 -0.88 3.60
C VAL A 80 -3.48 0.12 4.65
N CYS A 81 -4.40 0.52 5.51
CA CYS A 81 -4.09 1.38 6.65
C CYS A 81 -3.63 0.48 7.80
N ILE A 82 -2.38 0.61 8.23
CA ILE A 82 -1.78 -0.19 9.29
C ILE A 82 -1.37 0.71 10.47
N PRO A 83 -1.58 0.27 11.72
CA PRO A 83 -1.20 1.06 12.89
C PRO A 83 0.32 1.18 12.99
N PHE A 84 0.80 2.40 13.32
CA PHE A 84 2.20 2.71 13.50
C PHE A 84 2.51 3.01 14.95
N TYR A 85 3.52 2.35 15.49
CA TYR A 85 3.95 2.49 16.88
C TYR A 85 5.35 3.12 16.94
N LEU A 86 5.52 4.08 17.87
CA LEU A 86 6.77 4.83 18.07
C LEU A 86 7.66 4.24 19.16
N ARG A 87 7.17 3.34 19.99
CA ARG A 87 7.90 2.83 21.16
C ARG A 87 7.94 1.31 21.24
N ASN A 88 9.02 0.82 21.82
CA ASN A 88 9.36 -0.60 21.99
C ASN A 88 8.55 -1.34 23.06
N ASN A 89 7.75 -0.67 23.87
CA ASN A 89 7.10 -1.27 25.04
C ASN A 89 5.88 -2.12 24.65
N GLY A 90 6.09 -3.04 23.69
CA GLY A 90 5.03 -3.88 23.18
C GLY A 90 4.02 -3.11 22.34
N ILE A 91 3.28 -3.82 21.52
CA ILE A 91 2.16 -3.27 20.71
C ILE A 91 0.94 -2.99 21.62
N SER A 92 1.17 -2.87 22.93
CA SER A 92 0.16 -2.66 23.97
C SER A 92 -0.05 -1.17 24.18
N GLY A 93 -0.91 -0.56 23.35
CA GLY A 93 -1.25 0.85 23.47
C GLY A 93 -1.93 1.38 22.21
N ALA A 94 -2.38 2.64 22.26
CA ALA A 94 -2.90 3.31 21.08
C ALA A 94 -1.76 3.55 20.08
N PRO A 95 -2.00 3.32 18.75
CA PRO A 95 -1.01 3.65 17.74
C PRO A 95 -0.75 5.17 17.71
N ALA A 96 0.50 5.55 17.46
CA ALA A 96 0.89 6.96 17.34
C ALA A 96 0.32 7.61 16.07
N SER A 97 0.18 6.84 15.02
CA SER A 97 -0.39 7.23 13.71
C SER A 97 -0.74 5.99 12.89
N TYR A 98 -1.09 6.20 11.62
CA TYR A 98 -1.36 5.10 10.68
C TYR A 98 -0.54 5.28 9.41
N TYR A 99 0.02 4.18 8.91
CA TYR A 99 0.70 4.12 7.62
C TYR A 99 -0.23 3.57 6.55
N HIS A 100 -0.17 4.18 5.35
CA HIS A 100 -0.89 3.70 4.18
C HIS A 100 0.10 2.96 3.27
N VAL A 101 -0.07 1.66 3.18
CA VAL A 101 0.79 0.78 2.38
C VAL A 101 0.02 0.29 1.17
N ASP A 102 0.65 0.34 -0.01
CA ASP A 102 0.07 -0.30 -1.18
C ASP A 102 -0.01 -1.82 -0.92
N SER A 103 -1.22 -2.33 -0.96
CA SER A 103 -1.42 -3.76 -0.70
C SER A 103 -0.84 -4.68 -1.77
N SER A 104 -0.36 -4.15 -2.90
CA SER A 104 0.41 -4.92 -3.88
C SER A 104 1.82 -5.28 -3.38
N LEU A 105 2.33 -4.53 -2.39
CA LEU A 105 3.60 -4.81 -1.71
C LEU A 105 3.47 -5.88 -0.61
N LEU A 106 2.23 -6.28 -0.29
CA LEU A 106 1.96 -7.25 0.76
C LEU A 106 1.68 -8.63 0.15
N PRO A 107 2.12 -9.73 0.80
CA PRO A 107 1.75 -11.08 0.40
C PRO A 107 0.22 -11.27 0.36
N GLU A 108 -0.28 -12.09 -0.56
CA GLU A 108 -1.73 -12.24 -0.81
C GLU A 108 -2.54 -12.74 0.40
N ASN A 109 -1.91 -13.49 1.29
CA ASN A 109 -2.51 -14.08 2.49
C ASN A 109 -2.49 -13.18 3.72
N VAL A 110 -1.90 -11.97 3.62
CA VAL A 110 -1.74 -11.02 4.73
C VAL A 110 -2.95 -10.08 4.80
N ARG A 111 -3.53 -9.94 6.00
CA ARG A 111 -4.66 -9.04 6.26
C ARG A 111 -4.20 -7.81 7.05
N ALA A 112 -4.78 -6.64 6.77
CA ALA A 112 -4.48 -5.38 7.44
C ALA A 112 -4.48 -5.46 8.98
N LYS A 113 -5.43 -6.19 9.55
CA LYS A 113 -5.56 -6.37 10.99
C LYS A 113 -4.45 -7.17 11.65
N ASP A 114 -3.70 -7.92 10.86
CA ASP A 114 -2.57 -8.75 11.30
C ASP A 114 -1.24 -8.04 11.02
N LEU A 115 -1.26 -6.73 10.73
CA LEU A 115 -0.11 -5.91 10.41
C LEU A 115 0.05 -4.76 11.40
N PHE A 116 1.30 -4.41 11.68
CA PHE A 116 1.66 -3.14 12.28
C PHE A 116 2.97 -2.61 11.68
N ALA A 117 3.22 -1.33 11.87
CA ALA A 117 4.47 -0.67 11.48
C ALA A 117 5.18 -0.12 12.69
N VAL A 118 6.51 -0.21 12.68
CA VAL A 118 7.39 0.35 13.71
C VAL A 118 8.61 1.00 13.06
N ARG A 119 9.23 1.97 13.75
CA ARG A 119 10.48 2.59 13.29
C ARG A 119 11.68 1.76 13.76
N SER A 120 12.64 1.52 12.86
CA SER A 120 13.95 0.97 13.23
C SER A 120 14.70 1.95 14.15
N GLY A 121 15.77 1.54 14.74
CA GLY A 121 16.53 2.38 15.68
C GLY A 121 15.97 2.39 17.11
N LEU A 122 14.80 1.79 17.30
CA LEU A 122 14.22 1.55 18.61
C LEU A 122 14.56 0.14 19.15
N PHE A 123 15.21 -0.68 18.35
CA PHE A 123 15.49 -2.10 18.63
C PHE A 123 16.98 -2.37 18.69
N GLY A 124 17.38 -3.34 19.48
CA GLY A 124 18.73 -3.90 19.45
C GLY A 124 18.90 -4.95 18.34
N GLY A 125 20.16 -5.28 18.02
CA GLY A 125 20.46 -6.41 17.12
C GLY A 125 20.03 -6.24 15.66
N MET A 126 19.96 -4.99 15.17
CA MET A 126 19.53 -4.72 13.78
C MET A 126 20.48 -5.36 12.78
N PRO A 127 19.95 -6.16 11.82
CA PRO A 127 20.73 -6.63 10.68
C PRO A 127 21.22 -5.47 9.80
N SER A 128 22.31 -5.69 9.06
CA SER A 128 22.95 -4.68 8.21
C SER A 128 22.04 -4.11 7.12
N GLU A 129 21.01 -4.83 6.73
CA GLU A 129 20.03 -4.45 5.72
C GLU A 129 19.04 -3.39 6.22
N VAL A 130 18.97 -3.16 7.54
CA VAL A 130 18.04 -2.24 8.17
C VAL A 130 18.78 -1.00 8.66
N SER A 131 18.47 0.15 8.06
CA SER A 131 19.05 1.43 8.44
C SER A 131 18.29 2.09 9.61
N PRO A 132 18.97 2.87 10.47
CA PRO A 132 18.28 3.66 11.48
C PRO A 132 17.26 4.63 10.84
N GLY A 133 16.03 4.59 11.33
CA GLY A 133 14.95 5.43 10.79
C GLY A 133 14.02 4.71 9.81
N ASP A 134 14.39 3.55 9.29
CA ASP A 134 13.53 2.76 8.43
C ASP A 134 12.21 2.37 9.12
N ILE A 135 11.17 2.19 8.33
CA ILE A 135 9.90 1.68 8.80
C ILE A 135 9.81 0.20 8.48
N LEU A 136 9.64 -0.61 9.51
CA LEU A 136 9.43 -2.05 9.41
C LEU A 136 7.93 -2.33 9.37
N ILE A 137 7.46 -3.06 8.35
CA ILE A 137 6.10 -3.59 8.30
C ILE A 137 6.14 -5.02 8.80
N VAL A 138 5.42 -5.30 9.85
CA VAL A 138 5.47 -6.55 10.61
C VAL A 138 4.14 -7.28 10.52
N TRP A 139 4.19 -8.55 10.17
CA TRP A 139 3.07 -9.47 10.14
C TRP A 139 3.05 -10.32 11.41
N THR A 140 1.99 -10.20 12.22
CA THR A 140 1.87 -10.81 13.56
C THR A 140 1.57 -12.32 13.53
N ARG A 141 1.25 -12.87 12.37
CA ARG A 141 0.91 -14.29 12.23
C ARG A 141 1.81 -14.99 11.19
N PRO A 142 3.14 -14.95 11.38
CA PRO A 142 4.01 -15.67 10.47
C PRO A 142 3.70 -17.17 10.55
N GLY A 143 3.81 -17.83 9.41
CA GLY A 143 3.88 -19.29 9.37
C GLY A 143 5.27 -19.76 9.81
N ARG A 144 5.72 -20.89 9.26
CA ARG A 144 7.08 -21.38 9.49
C ARG A 144 8.09 -20.33 9.01
N LEU A 145 9.08 -20.07 9.83
CA LEU A 145 10.16 -19.13 9.57
C LEU A 145 11.28 -19.84 8.79
N HIS A 146 11.78 -19.18 7.75
CA HIS A 146 12.85 -19.71 6.90
C HIS A 146 14.11 -18.86 7.00
N PRO A 147 15.29 -19.42 6.67
CA PRO A 147 16.54 -18.65 6.64
C PRO A 147 16.43 -17.38 5.79
N GLY A 148 17.00 -16.29 6.28
CA GLY A 148 16.94 -14.97 5.64
C GLY A 148 15.76 -14.12 6.07
N MET A 149 14.71 -14.67 6.68
CA MET A 149 13.58 -13.87 7.20
C MET A 149 14.03 -13.03 8.40
N LEU A 150 13.49 -11.80 8.46
CA LEU A 150 13.64 -10.92 9.62
C LEU A 150 12.43 -11.05 10.53
N VAL A 151 12.67 -11.14 11.83
CA VAL A 151 11.61 -11.18 12.85
C VAL A 151 11.86 -10.15 13.92
N LEU A 152 10.77 -9.63 14.47
CA LEU A 152 10.79 -8.90 15.73
C LEU A 152 10.49 -9.87 16.86
N GLU A 153 11.35 -9.90 17.84
CA GLU A 153 11.25 -10.75 19.03
C GLU A 153 11.31 -9.90 20.27
N GLN A 154 10.41 -10.15 21.21
CA GLN A 154 10.40 -9.51 22.50
C GLN A 154 11.14 -10.39 23.52
N SER A 155 12.16 -9.82 24.13
CA SER A 155 12.83 -10.36 25.31
C SER A 155 12.37 -9.58 26.53
N ASP A 156 12.62 -10.08 27.72
CA ASP A 156 12.17 -9.51 29.01
C ASP A 156 12.48 -8.02 29.19
N ALA A 157 13.54 -7.51 28.56
CA ALA A 157 13.99 -6.13 28.71
C ALA A 157 13.93 -5.31 27.41
N SER A 158 13.80 -5.91 26.24
CA SER A 158 13.90 -5.19 24.98
C SER A 158 13.26 -5.94 23.81
N THR A 159 12.94 -5.21 22.75
CA THR A 159 12.60 -5.80 21.46
C THR A 159 13.85 -5.83 20.59
N VAL A 160 14.09 -6.92 19.91
CA VAL A 160 15.22 -7.10 19.00
C VAL A 160 14.71 -7.48 17.61
N CYS A 161 15.40 -7.00 16.58
CA CYS A 161 15.20 -7.47 15.22
C CYS A 161 16.34 -8.43 14.88
N ARG A 162 16.00 -9.67 14.51
CA ARG A 162 17.02 -10.66 14.13
C ARG A 162 16.67 -11.36 12.83
N GLN A 163 17.70 -11.82 12.16
CA GLN A 163 17.57 -12.66 10.99
C GLN A 163 17.50 -14.13 11.40
N ILE A 164 16.60 -14.88 10.77
CA ILE A 164 16.47 -16.32 10.96
C ILE A 164 17.59 -17.01 10.18
N MET A 165 18.33 -17.88 10.83
CA MET A 165 19.45 -18.60 10.24
C MET A 165 19.08 -20.05 9.82
N THR A 166 18.06 -20.62 10.46
CA THR A 166 17.59 -22.00 10.21
C THR A 166 16.07 -22.02 10.24
N ASP A 167 15.47 -23.02 9.58
CA ASP A 167 14.02 -23.24 9.67
C ASP A 167 13.58 -23.39 11.12
N ALA A 168 12.56 -22.66 11.51
CA ALA A 168 12.02 -22.67 12.85
C ALA A 168 10.51 -22.37 12.85
N ASP A 169 9.83 -22.86 13.88
CA ASP A 169 8.48 -22.37 14.18
C ASP A 169 8.58 -21.09 15.05
N PRO A 170 7.62 -20.15 14.90
CA PRO A 170 7.61 -18.93 15.71
C PRO A 170 7.51 -19.30 17.20
N GLY A 171 8.53 -18.94 17.97
CA GLY A 171 8.53 -19.10 19.42
C GLY A 171 7.63 -18.05 20.12
N PRO A 172 7.37 -18.21 21.42
CA PRO A 172 6.46 -17.36 22.18
C PRO A 172 6.91 -15.88 22.26
N GLY A 173 8.20 -15.60 22.05
CA GLY A 173 8.75 -14.23 22.02
C GLY A 173 8.62 -13.55 20.67
N VAL A 174 8.27 -14.27 19.60
CA VAL A 174 8.18 -13.69 18.25
C VAL A 174 6.93 -12.84 18.14
N MET A 175 7.12 -11.53 18.02
CA MET A 175 6.04 -10.56 17.79
C MET A 175 5.50 -10.61 16.35
N GLY A 176 6.37 -10.92 15.41
CA GLY A 176 6.00 -11.08 14.00
C GLY A 176 7.19 -11.09 13.06
N GLN A 177 6.90 -11.39 11.79
CA GLN A 177 7.83 -11.37 10.69
C GLN A 177 7.84 -10.00 10.03
N VAL A 178 9.02 -9.45 9.75
CA VAL A 178 9.17 -8.26 8.92
C VAL A 178 8.96 -8.66 7.46
N ILE A 179 7.94 -8.11 6.84
CA ILE A 179 7.56 -8.44 5.45
C ILE A 179 7.86 -7.32 4.46
N ALA A 180 8.15 -6.13 4.94
CA ALA A 180 8.61 -5.01 4.10
C ALA A 180 9.44 -4.02 4.92
N LEU A 181 10.38 -3.37 4.23
CA LEU A 181 11.21 -2.28 4.71
C LEU A 181 10.95 -1.05 3.87
N LEU A 182 10.65 0.08 4.51
CA LEU A 182 10.51 1.36 3.85
C LEU A 182 11.69 2.24 4.28
N HIS A 183 12.64 2.45 3.37
CA HIS A 183 13.76 3.35 3.61
C HIS A 183 13.30 4.80 3.63
N THR A 184 13.69 5.54 4.66
CA THR A 184 13.45 6.97 4.75
C THR A 184 14.73 7.71 4.34
N PHE A 185 14.69 8.35 3.17
CA PHE A 185 15.77 9.25 2.75
C PHE A 185 15.60 10.60 3.47
N HIS A 186 16.65 11.05 4.12
CA HIS A 186 16.75 12.36 4.77
C HIS A 186 17.63 13.29 3.92
#